data_7eb6cdbe41535b7d990d4408816bde20
#
_entry.id   7eb6cdbe41535b7d990d4408816bde20
#
_cell.length_a   1.000
_cell.length_b   1.000
_cell.length_c   1.000
_cell.angle_alpha   90.00
_cell.angle_beta   90.00
_cell.angle_gamma   90.00
#
_symmetry.space_group_name_H-M   'P 1'
#
loop_
_entity.id
_entity.type
_entity.pdbx_description
1 polymer ?
#
loop_
_entity_poly.entity_id
_entity_poly.type
_entity_poly.pdbx_seq_one_letter_code
_entity_poly.pdbx_strand_id
1 'polypeptide(L)'
;MSARNTKTHTIGQGLLCWINLFGLVIERLRKSDISMIPYAKDRFSKENERKFALTVSNYQNNWEYYYIQYSKVLDFLLGIANEKHYLINCQHRSFMFIFRHTVELMLKYVANEEAIAPRNTHNLKELANEIDADFSTLISTLPNLFAEDDGAIFRYDTSKDGNPYFGEYHILHAYLDCQVFIQFTRSNKDRFSLYPISQEIDLKDKIMKHELSFYTNECRDLGVIRSHYDYTIDMIVKSVINGHLSIKDIYLPLFFLLRHGIELALKSNIQDIGNKVPIKEQQKIGGTHSIEQLYHILMSYIRPAVDKIPQGEIFRIETESFIKDVSRLNNCIHNLDVHSKAFRFPSIKSPLTLNRNSLINTLKLYYSTDAFLTNAVNVLMYSGYLEVGDDKLAELYY
;
A
#
# COMPACT_ATOMS: atom_id res chain seq x y z
N MET A 1 24.60 -3.27 45.92
CA MET A 1 23.36 -2.54 46.28
C MET A 1 23.18 -1.37 45.35
N SER A 2 21.96 -1.27 44.81
CA SER A 2 21.39 -0.12 44.12
C SER A 2 21.90 0.21 42.71
N ALA A 3 21.23 -0.35 41.71
CA ALA A 3 20.97 0.27 40.39
C ALA A 3 19.85 -0.49 39.68
N ARG A 4 18.61 -0.29 40.17
CA ARG A 4 17.38 -0.66 39.43
C ARG A 4 16.37 0.42 39.78
N ASN A 5 16.14 1.35 38.85
CA ASN A 5 14.90 2.12 38.70
C ASN A 5 15.11 3.32 37.78
N THR A 6 15.06 3.12 36.42
CA THR A 6 14.91 4.24 35.49
C THR A 6 14.26 3.84 34.14
N LYS A 7 13.60 2.69 34.03
CA LYS A 7 12.96 2.29 32.74
C LYS A 7 11.44 2.30 32.73
N THR A 8 10.75 2.60 33.83
CA THR A 8 9.28 2.57 33.91
C THR A 8 8.59 3.91 33.65
N HIS A 9 9.33 5.04 33.60
CA HIS A 9 8.70 6.35 33.44
C HIS A 9 8.43 6.80 32.00
N THR A 10 9.12 6.25 31.01
CA THR A 10 9.01 6.72 29.62
C THR A 10 7.84 6.09 28.85
N ILE A 11 7.43 4.88 29.20
CA ILE A 11 6.29 4.19 28.57
C ILE A 11 4.96 4.80 29.06
N GLY A 12 4.88 5.16 30.34
CA GLY A 12 3.68 5.78 30.91
C GLY A 12 3.37 7.19 30.38
N GLN A 13 4.40 7.97 30.04
CA GLN A 13 4.20 9.33 29.47
C GLN A 13 3.75 9.30 28.02
N GLY A 14 4.21 8.34 27.21
CA GLY A 14 3.75 8.13 25.86
C GLY A 14 2.27 7.73 25.81
N LEU A 15 1.87 6.77 26.65
CA LEU A 15 0.50 6.29 26.74
C LEU A 15 -0.47 7.39 27.25
N LEU A 16 -0.07 8.17 28.25
CA LEU A 16 -0.83 9.32 28.76
C LEU A 16 -0.98 10.44 27.72
N CYS A 17 0.03 10.67 26.87
CA CYS A 17 -0.05 11.62 25.79
C CYS A 17 -1.05 11.17 24.71
N TRP A 18 -1.06 9.88 24.36
CA TRP A 18 -2.04 9.28 23.44
C TRP A 18 -3.46 9.28 24.01
N ILE A 19 -3.64 8.89 25.26
CA ILE A 19 -4.95 8.92 25.95
C ILE A 19 -5.48 10.36 26.05
N ASN A 20 -4.63 11.34 26.34
CA ASN A 20 -5.03 12.74 26.36
C ASN A 20 -5.33 13.30 24.97
N LEU A 21 -4.58 12.89 23.93
CA LEU A 21 -4.85 13.26 22.56
C LEU A 21 -6.15 12.63 22.06
N PHE A 22 -6.40 11.35 22.36
CA PHE A 22 -7.66 10.66 22.07
C PHE A 22 -8.82 11.21 22.88
N GLY A 23 -8.64 11.50 24.16
CA GLY A 23 -9.64 12.16 24.98
C GLY A 23 -10.04 13.54 24.45
N LEU A 24 -9.08 14.33 23.98
CA LEU A 24 -9.31 15.61 23.30
C LEU A 24 -10.00 15.44 21.93
N VAL A 25 -9.68 14.41 21.18
CA VAL A 25 -10.35 14.06 19.92
C VAL A 25 -11.80 13.64 20.18
N ILE A 26 -12.07 12.80 21.20
CA ILE A 26 -13.43 12.40 21.57
C ILE A 26 -14.23 13.58 22.12
N GLU A 27 -13.64 14.46 22.95
CA GLU A 27 -14.30 15.64 23.46
C GLU A 27 -14.58 16.67 22.38
N ARG A 28 -13.71 16.76 21.37
CA ARG A 28 -13.93 17.56 20.15
C ARG A 28 -14.96 16.95 19.23
N LEU A 29 -14.99 15.60 19.07
CA LEU A 29 -16.03 14.91 18.29
C LEU A 29 -17.42 15.02 18.94
N ARG A 30 -17.50 15.09 20.28
CA ARG A 30 -18.74 15.40 21.01
C ARG A 30 -19.21 16.86 20.86
N LYS A 31 -18.32 17.79 20.50
CA LYS A 31 -18.64 19.18 20.19
C LYS A 31 -18.68 19.40 18.68
N SER A 32 -19.63 18.79 18.04
CA SER A 32 -20.31 19.05 16.73
C SER A 32 -19.60 19.77 15.56
N ASP A 33 -18.32 20.16 15.62
CA ASP A 33 -17.73 21.07 14.61
C ASP A 33 -16.53 20.50 13.83
N ILE A 34 -16.21 19.20 13.92
CA ILE A 34 -15.04 18.65 13.24
C ILE A 34 -15.47 17.62 12.20
N SER A 35 -15.45 18.04 10.94
CA SER A 35 -15.50 17.14 9.79
C SER A 35 -14.28 16.24 9.77
N MET A 36 -14.47 14.92 9.62
CA MET A 36 -13.39 13.95 9.41
C MET A 36 -12.83 13.98 7.98
N ILE A 37 -13.43 14.77 7.07
CA ILE A 37 -13.07 14.84 5.63
C ILE A 37 -12.40 16.18 5.23
N PRO A 38 -11.50 16.80 6.01
CA PRO A 38 -10.91 18.07 5.58
C PRO A 38 -9.89 17.92 4.43
N TYR A 39 -9.37 16.71 4.17
CA TYR A 39 -8.19 16.51 3.32
C TYR A 39 -8.44 16.36 1.82
N ALA A 40 -9.63 15.93 1.40
CA ALA A 40 -9.86 15.60 -0.01
C ALA A 40 -10.07 16.84 -0.89
N LYS A 41 -10.66 17.92 -0.35
CA LYS A 41 -11.00 19.12 -1.14
C LYS A 41 -9.78 19.99 -1.43
N ASP A 42 -8.83 20.10 -0.51
CA ASP A 42 -7.71 21.03 -0.63
C ASP A 42 -6.58 20.49 -1.52
N ARG A 43 -6.44 19.17 -1.66
CA ARG A 43 -5.38 18.54 -2.47
C ARG A 43 -5.67 18.54 -3.96
N PHE A 44 -6.94 18.54 -4.38
CA PHE A 44 -7.35 18.50 -5.78
C PHE A 44 -8.05 19.79 -6.23
N SER A 45 -7.28 20.89 -6.36
CA SER A 45 -7.72 22.05 -7.13
C SER A 45 -7.94 21.64 -8.60
N LYS A 46 -8.79 22.38 -9.32
CA LYS A 46 -9.00 22.15 -10.77
C LYS A 46 -7.70 22.20 -11.59
N GLU A 47 -6.71 22.95 -11.12
CA GLU A 47 -5.39 23.02 -11.73
C GLU A 47 -4.61 21.73 -11.53
N ASN A 48 -4.59 21.19 -10.30
CA ASN A 48 -3.93 19.94 -9.98
C ASN A 48 -4.58 18.75 -10.68
N GLU A 49 -5.91 18.72 -10.81
CA GLU A 49 -6.62 17.67 -11.54
C GLU A 49 -6.10 17.48 -12.97
N ARG A 50 -5.77 18.59 -13.67
CA ARG A 50 -5.26 18.51 -15.04
C ARG A 50 -3.96 17.72 -15.16
N LYS A 51 -3.13 17.69 -14.09
CA LYS A 51 -1.86 16.95 -14.05
C LYS A 51 -2.08 15.44 -14.02
N PHE A 52 -3.26 14.98 -13.60
CA PHE A 52 -3.63 13.57 -13.56
C PHE A 52 -4.52 13.11 -14.72
N ALA A 53 -4.75 13.99 -15.72
CA ALA A 53 -5.52 13.64 -16.89
C ALA A 53 -4.74 12.64 -17.78
N LEU A 54 -5.32 11.47 -18.03
CA LEU A 54 -4.70 10.45 -18.87
C LEU A 54 -4.89 10.75 -20.36
N THR A 55 -3.85 10.48 -21.15
CA THR A 55 -3.94 10.47 -22.60
C THR A 55 -4.07 9.02 -23.05
N VAL A 56 -5.27 8.60 -23.35
CA VAL A 56 -5.62 7.20 -23.65
C VAL A 56 -4.85 6.60 -24.83
N SER A 57 -4.38 7.44 -25.75
CA SER A 57 -3.61 7.02 -26.94
C SER A 57 -2.25 6.39 -26.64
N ASN A 58 -1.76 6.48 -25.39
CA ASN A 58 -0.41 6.04 -25.04
C ASN A 58 -0.40 4.73 -24.22
N TYR A 59 -1.56 4.13 -23.96
CA TYR A 59 -1.60 2.86 -23.22
C TYR A 59 -1.13 1.71 -24.14
N GLN A 60 -0.10 1.01 -23.69
CA GLN A 60 0.39 -0.20 -24.35
C GLN A 60 0.20 -1.38 -23.40
N ASN A 61 -0.47 -2.41 -23.92
CA ASN A 61 -0.77 -3.62 -23.14
C ASN A 61 0.32 -4.68 -23.40
N ASN A 62 1.57 -4.37 -23.05
CA ASN A 62 2.71 -5.26 -23.21
C ASN A 62 3.62 -5.26 -21.97
N TRP A 63 4.50 -6.25 -21.85
CA TRP A 63 5.40 -6.43 -20.72
C TRP A 63 6.41 -5.29 -20.56
N GLU A 64 6.96 -4.80 -21.65
CA GLU A 64 7.90 -3.68 -21.67
C GLU A 64 7.30 -2.43 -21.02
N TYR A 65 6.08 -2.07 -21.44
CA TYR A 65 5.40 -0.88 -20.94
C TYR A 65 5.14 -0.94 -19.43
N TYR A 66 4.68 -2.10 -18.93
CA TYR A 66 4.49 -2.31 -17.49
C TYR A 66 5.82 -2.26 -16.74
N TYR A 67 6.85 -2.95 -17.25
CA TYR A 67 8.18 -2.93 -16.67
C TYR A 67 8.73 -1.51 -16.54
N ILE A 68 8.67 -0.70 -17.60
CA ILE A 68 9.17 0.68 -17.59
C ILE A 68 8.42 1.54 -16.58
N GLN A 69 7.09 1.45 -16.48
CA GLN A 69 6.32 2.24 -15.53
C GLN A 69 6.65 1.90 -14.07
N TYR A 70 6.80 0.62 -13.74
CA TYR A 70 7.20 0.20 -12.41
C TYR A 70 8.66 0.56 -12.11
N SER A 71 9.56 0.45 -13.07
CA SER A 71 10.96 0.89 -12.93
C SER A 71 11.08 2.38 -12.64
N LYS A 72 10.28 3.23 -13.25
CA LYS A 72 10.26 4.68 -12.99
C LYS A 72 9.77 5.01 -11.57
N VAL A 73 8.79 4.28 -11.06
CA VAL A 73 8.37 4.45 -9.65
C VAL A 73 9.45 3.95 -8.71
N LEU A 74 10.11 2.82 -9.01
CA LEU A 74 11.23 2.33 -8.21
C LEU A 74 12.37 3.36 -8.16
N ASP A 75 12.75 3.91 -9.31
CA ASP A 75 13.79 4.95 -9.44
C ASP A 75 13.43 6.19 -8.59
N PHE A 76 12.19 6.65 -8.66
CA PHE A 76 11.69 7.75 -7.83
C PHE A 76 11.76 7.44 -6.33
N LEU A 77 11.31 6.26 -5.90
CA LEU A 77 11.32 5.88 -4.48
C LEU A 77 12.75 5.76 -3.93
N LEU A 78 13.70 5.30 -4.75
CA LEU A 78 15.12 5.29 -4.41
C LEU A 78 15.67 6.70 -4.24
N GLY A 79 15.32 7.64 -5.11
CA GLY A 79 15.69 9.05 -4.98
C GLY A 79 15.21 9.64 -3.65
N ILE A 80 13.96 9.39 -3.27
CA ILE A 80 13.40 9.81 -1.97
C ILE A 80 14.16 9.17 -0.80
N ALA A 81 14.47 7.87 -0.89
CA ALA A 81 15.24 7.17 0.16
C ALA A 81 16.65 7.75 0.32
N ASN A 82 17.30 8.14 -0.77
CA ASN A 82 18.62 8.77 -0.74
C ASN A 82 18.60 10.18 -0.12
N GLU A 83 17.59 10.98 -0.46
CA GLU A 83 17.44 12.33 0.08
C GLU A 83 17.00 12.33 1.55
N LYS A 84 16.08 11.44 1.88
CA LYS A 84 15.35 11.41 3.16
C LYS A 84 15.36 9.99 3.73
N HIS A 85 16.55 9.49 4.03
CA HIS A 85 16.78 8.12 4.50
C HIS A 85 15.89 7.68 5.68
N TYR A 86 15.46 8.62 6.54
CA TYR A 86 14.53 8.35 7.64
C TYR A 86 13.14 7.90 7.16
N LEU A 87 12.78 8.17 5.91
CA LEU A 87 11.49 7.76 5.34
C LEU A 87 11.47 6.29 4.88
N ILE A 88 12.63 5.63 4.83
CA ILE A 88 12.73 4.21 4.47
C ILE A 88 11.77 3.36 5.32
N ASN A 89 11.71 3.62 6.63
CA ASN A 89 10.82 2.90 7.54
C ASN A 89 9.34 3.13 7.24
N CYS A 90 8.97 4.31 6.69
CA CYS A 90 7.58 4.66 6.41
C CYS A 90 7.04 4.10 5.09
N GLN A 91 7.91 3.58 4.22
CA GLN A 91 7.53 3.12 2.88
C GLN A 91 8.00 1.70 2.52
N HIS A 92 8.75 1.02 3.40
CA HIS A 92 9.49 -0.17 3.00
C HIS A 92 8.61 -1.30 2.42
N ARG A 93 7.38 -1.51 2.90
CA ARG A 93 6.48 -2.55 2.36
C ARG A 93 6.09 -2.26 0.93
N SER A 94 5.61 -1.06 0.66
CA SER A 94 5.25 -0.63 -0.70
C SER A 94 6.48 -0.55 -1.60
N PHE A 95 7.64 -0.10 -1.08
CA PHE A 95 8.91 -0.11 -1.80
C PHE A 95 9.30 -1.53 -2.20
N MET A 96 9.28 -2.48 -1.27
CA MET A 96 9.65 -3.88 -1.54
C MET A 96 8.68 -4.55 -2.52
N PHE A 97 7.39 -4.23 -2.42
CA PHE A 97 6.44 -4.68 -3.42
C PHE A 97 6.80 -4.14 -4.81
N ILE A 98 7.02 -2.84 -4.95
CA ILE A 98 7.40 -2.20 -6.23
C ILE A 98 8.69 -2.81 -6.76
N PHE A 99 9.71 -2.98 -5.91
CA PHE A 99 10.98 -3.58 -6.29
C PHE A 99 10.82 -5.01 -6.80
N ARG A 100 10.24 -5.89 -5.99
CA ARG A 100 10.01 -7.27 -6.37
C ARG A 100 9.18 -7.39 -7.66
N HIS A 101 8.13 -6.59 -7.76
CA HIS A 101 7.27 -6.59 -8.93
C HIS A 101 7.97 -6.06 -10.18
N THR A 102 8.85 -5.07 -10.04
CA THR A 102 9.71 -4.59 -11.13
C THR A 102 10.63 -5.70 -11.63
N VAL A 103 11.23 -6.49 -10.72
CA VAL A 103 12.05 -7.65 -11.08
C VAL A 103 11.21 -8.70 -11.82
N GLU A 104 10.01 -9.02 -11.33
CA GLU A 104 9.10 -9.96 -11.98
C GLU A 104 8.73 -9.51 -13.40
N LEU A 105 8.40 -8.23 -13.57
CA LEU A 105 8.06 -7.65 -14.87
C LEU A 105 9.26 -7.65 -15.82
N MET A 106 10.47 -7.38 -15.32
CA MET A 106 11.70 -7.49 -16.10
C MET A 106 11.90 -8.91 -16.63
N LEU A 107 11.79 -9.93 -15.77
CA LEU A 107 11.95 -11.32 -16.17
C LEU A 107 10.92 -11.73 -17.23
N LYS A 108 9.66 -11.33 -17.05
CA LYS A 108 8.58 -11.61 -18.02
C LYS A 108 8.75 -10.83 -19.33
N TYR A 109 9.27 -9.61 -19.28
CA TYR A 109 9.60 -8.83 -20.46
C TYR A 109 10.73 -9.50 -21.26
N VAL A 110 11.84 -9.84 -20.61
CA VAL A 110 12.97 -10.51 -21.29
C VAL A 110 12.55 -11.88 -21.85
N ALA A 111 11.83 -12.69 -21.10
CA ALA A 111 11.32 -13.98 -21.60
C ALA A 111 10.44 -13.80 -22.84
N ASN A 112 9.60 -12.75 -22.88
CA ASN A 112 8.77 -12.46 -24.06
C ASN A 112 9.62 -12.07 -25.28
N GLU A 113 10.67 -11.25 -25.11
CA GLU A 113 11.57 -10.84 -26.20
C GLU A 113 12.38 -12.04 -26.73
N GLU A 114 12.78 -12.97 -25.87
CA GLU A 114 13.48 -14.20 -26.25
C GLU A 114 12.52 -15.30 -26.76
N ALA A 115 11.25 -14.98 -26.99
CA ALA A 115 10.21 -15.91 -27.43
C ALA A 115 10.01 -17.12 -26.48
N ILE A 116 10.41 -17.00 -25.23
CA ILE A 116 10.15 -17.97 -24.19
C ILE A 116 8.71 -17.77 -23.70
N ALA A 117 7.88 -18.81 -23.76
CA ALA A 117 6.50 -18.70 -23.28
C ALA A 117 6.49 -18.44 -21.77
N PRO A 118 6.07 -17.22 -21.32
CA PRO A 118 6.13 -16.91 -19.90
C PRO A 118 5.18 -17.83 -19.13
N ARG A 119 5.72 -18.56 -18.15
CA ARG A 119 4.88 -19.34 -17.24
C ARG A 119 3.93 -18.43 -16.46
N ASN A 120 2.77 -18.95 -16.14
CA ASN A 120 1.81 -18.28 -15.26
C ASN A 120 2.23 -18.45 -13.77
N THR A 121 3.49 -18.12 -13.49
CA THR A 121 4.08 -18.17 -12.14
C THR A 121 4.47 -16.79 -11.66
N HIS A 122 4.54 -16.62 -10.35
CA HIS A 122 5.08 -15.47 -9.65
C HIS A 122 6.42 -15.78 -8.97
N ASN A 123 6.90 -17.04 -9.09
CA ASN A 123 8.16 -17.49 -8.56
C ASN A 123 9.31 -16.96 -9.42
N LEU A 124 10.13 -16.05 -8.85
CA LEU A 124 11.20 -15.39 -9.58
C LEU A 124 12.33 -16.35 -9.96
N LYS A 125 12.59 -17.40 -9.16
CA LYS A 125 13.60 -18.41 -9.49
C LYS A 125 13.19 -19.21 -10.71
N GLU A 126 11.93 -19.64 -10.79
CA GLU A 126 11.40 -20.34 -11.95
C GLU A 126 11.52 -19.49 -13.21
N LEU A 127 11.10 -18.21 -13.13
CA LEU A 127 11.16 -17.28 -14.25
C LEU A 127 12.61 -17.03 -14.72
N ALA A 128 13.54 -16.84 -13.79
CA ALA A 128 14.93 -16.57 -14.11
C ALA A 128 15.64 -17.79 -14.75
N ASN A 129 15.36 -18.99 -14.24
CA ASN A 129 15.94 -20.24 -14.74
C ASN A 129 15.52 -20.55 -16.20
N GLU A 130 14.39 -20.00 -16.64
CA GLU A 130 13.92 -20.17 -18.03
C GLU A 130 14.64 -19.25 -19.02
N ILE A 131 15.21 -18.13 -18.54
CA ILE A 131 15.88 -17.16 -19.39
C ILE A 131 17.34 -17.59 -19.62
N ASP A 132 18.18 -17.42 -18.60
CA ASP A 132 19.58 -17.85 -18.63
C ASP A 132 20.25 -17.87 -17.24
N ALA A 133 21.54 -18.25 -17.20
CA ALA A 133 22.33 -18.35 -15.99
C ALA A 133 22.59 -16.99 -15.31
N ASP A 134 22.64 -15.88 -16.08
CA ASP A 134 22.91 -14.54 -15.52
C ASP A 134 21.71 -14.09 -14.67
N PHE A 135 20.47 -14.32 -15.14
CA PHE A 135 19.25 -14.01 -14.36
C PHE A 135 19.11 -14.94 -13.15
N SER A 136 19.42 -16.22 -13.29
CA SER A 136 19.43 -17.17 -12.16
C SER A 136 20.42 -16.75 -11.09
N THR A 137 21.60 -16.30 -11.47
CA THR A 137 22.62 -15.74 -10.58
C THR A 137 22.12 -14.46 -9.91
N LEU A 138 21.54 -13.52 -10.67
CA LEU A 138 20.94 -12.32 -10.10
C LEU A 138 19.94 -12.66 -8.99
N ILE A 139 18.96 -13.51 -9.29
CA ILE A 139 17.90 -13.82 -8.32
C ILE A 139 18.47 -14.51 -7.07
N SER A 140 19.52 -15.34 -7.22
CA SER A 140 20.18 -15.96 -6.07
C SER A 140 20.88 -14.97 -5.14
N THR A 141 21.26 -13.81 -5.66
CA THR A 141 21.93 -12.72 -4.88
C THR A 141 20.96 -11.73 -4.25
N LEU A 142 19.63 -11.92 -4.40
CA LEU A 142 18.57 -11.06 -3.90
C LEU A 142 17.68 -11.77 -2.86
N PRO A 143 18.23 -12.21 -1.71
CA PRO A 143 17.52 -13.04 -0.75
C PRO A 143 16.27 -12.37 -0.16
N ASN A 144 16.29 -11.04 -0.01
CA ASN A 144 15.19 -10.30 0.60
C ASN A 144 14.00 -10.09 -0.36
N LEU A 145 14.09 -10.52 -1.62
CA LEU A 145 12.94 -10.56 -2.55
C LEU A 145 12.00 -11.74 -2.31
N PHE A 146 12.40 -12.72 -1.50
CA PHE A 146 11.61 -13.94 -1.27
C PHE A 146 11.18 -14.56 -2.61
N ALA A 147 12.19 -14.94 -3.39
CA ALA A 147 12.04 -15.27 -4.81
C ALA A 147 11.08 -16.44 -5.09
N GLU A 148 10.89 -17.34 -4.14
CA GLU A 148 9.97 -18.50 -4.23
C GLU A 148 8.51 -18.14 -3.84
N ASP A 149 8.28 -17.00 -3.22
CA ASP A 149 6.97 -16.49 -2.83
C ASP A 149 6.24 -15.84 -4.01
N ASP A 150 4.93 -15.65 -3.90
CA ASP A 150 4.10 -14.97 -4.91
C ASP A 150 4.09 -13.43 -4.75
N GLY A 151 4.91 -12.89 -3.85
CA GLY A 151 4.96 -11.47 -3.50
C GLY A 151 3.83 -10.98 -2.59
N ALA A 152 3.03 -11.89 -2.04
CA ALA A 152 1.99 -11.54 -1.08
C ALA A 152 2.58 -11.04 0.24
N ILE A 153 3.78 -11.52 0.58
CA ILE A 153 4.55 -11.16 1.77
C ILE A 153 4.76 -9.63 1.95
N PHE A 154 4.81 -8.86 0.87
CA PHE A 154 4.93 -7.39 0.94
C PHE A 154 3.59 -6.66 0.97
N ARG A 155 2.50 -7.37 0.72
CA ARG A 155 1.15 -6.82 0.59
C ARG A 155 0.25 -7.10 1.80
N TYR A 156 0.52 -8.19 2.52
CA TYR A 156 -0.35 -8.67 3.61
C TYR A 156 0.48 -9.07 4.82
N ASP A 157 -0.17 -9.14 5.96
CA ASP A 157 0.41 -9.57 7.26
C ASP A 157 0.50 -11.09 7.39
N THR A 158 -0.45 -11.80 6.79
CA THR A 158 -0.59 -13.25 6.90
C THR A 158 -0.76 -13.92 5.54
N SER A 159 -0.34 -15.19 5.45
CA SER A 159 -0.62 -16.07 4.33
C SER A 159 -2.10 -16.45 4.27
N LYS A 160 -2.50 -17.14 3.20
CA LYS A 160 -3.85 -17.70 3.04
C LYS A 160 -4.22 -18.69 4.15
N ASP A 161 -3.22 -19.32 4.76
CA ASP A 161 -3.39 -20.27 5.86
C ASP A 161 -3.37 -19.59 7.24
N GLY A 162 -3.31 -18.27 7.30
CA GLY A 162 -3.29 -17.48 8.51
C GLY A 162 -1.93 -17.42 9.23
N ASN A 163 -0.86 -17.96 8.61
CA ASN A 163 0.47 -17.87 9.17
C ASN A 163 1.06 -16.47 8.90
N PRO A 164 1.69 -15.83 9.90
CA PRO A 164 2.35 -14.55 9.70
C PRO A 164 3.50 -14.70 8.69
N TYR A 165 3.62 -13.72 7.78
CA TYR A 165 4.66 -13.74 6.76
C TYR A 165 6.05 -13.42 7.29
N PHE A 166 6.16 -12.64 8.37
CA PHE A 166 7.46 -12.23 8.88
C PHE A 166 7.65 -12.53 10.36
N GLY A 167 8.86 -13.07 10.70
CA GLY A 167 9.47 -12.94 11.99
C GLY A 167 10.33 -11.67 12.04
N GLU A 168 11.62 -11.81 11.71
CA GLU A 168 12.57 -10.68 11.65
C GLU A 168 12.91 -10.36 10.19
N TYR A 169 12.88 -9.07 9.83
CA TYR A 169 13.20 -8.59 8.51
C TYR A 169 14.06 -7.32 8.58
N HIS A 170 15.21 -7.35 7.90
CA HIS A 170 16.12 -6.20 7.86
C HIS A 170 15.88 -5.32 6.63
N ILE A 171 15.21 -4.21 6.82
CA ILE A 171 14.88 -3.23 5.78
C ILE A 171 16.10 -2.81 4.98
N LEU A 172 17.24 -2.62 5.64
CA LEU A 172 18.46 -2.20 5.00
C LEU A 172 18.98 -3.20 3.97
N HIS A 173 18.97 -4.50 4.31
CA HIS A 173 19.44 -5.53 3.38
C HIS A 173 18.59 -5.55 2.10
N ALA A 174 17.32 -5.24 2.21
CA ALA A 174 16.44 -5.13 1.05
C ALA A 174 16.84 -3.97 0.11
N TYR A 175 17.27 -2.84 0.66
CA TYR A 175 17.82 -1.75 -0.15
C TYR A 175 19.17 -2.08 -0.78
N LEU A 176 20.02 -2.88 -0.11
CA LEU A 176 21.28 -3.39 -0.68
C LEU A 176 21.00 -4.36 -1.84
N ASP A 177 20.00 -5.23 -1.73
CA ASP A 177 19.55 -6.08 -2.86
C ASP A 177 19.16 -5.21 -4.06
N CYS A 178 18.48 -4.09 -3.82
CA CYS A 178 18.11 -3.16 -4.90
C CYS A 178 19.34 -2.57 -5.61
N GLN A 179 20.45 -2.32 -4.90
CA GLN A 179 21.71 -1.85 -5.52
C GLN A 179 22.28 -2.91 -6.47
N VAL A 180 22.25 -4.19 -6.09
CA VAL A 180 22.70 -5.28 -6.97
C VAL A 180 21.85 -5.34 -8.24
N PHE A 181 20.53 -5.21 -8.10
CA PHE A 181 19.59 -5.15 -9.23
C PHE A 181 19.88 -3.96 -10.16
N ILE A 182 20.13 -2.77 -9.61
CA ILE A 182 20.47 -1.57 -10.38
C ILE A 182 21.75 -1.80 -11.21
N GLN A 183 22.79 -2.36 -10.60
CA GLN A 183 24.02 -2.68 -11.29
C GLN A 183 23.81 -3.69 -12.42
N PHE A 184 23.01 -4.72 -12.18
CA PHE A 184 22.65 -5.71 -13.20
C PHE A 184 21.91 -5.06 -14.39
N THR A 185 20.90 -4.24 -14.14
CA THR A 185 20.13 -3.59 -15.22
C THR A 185 21.00 -2.64 -16.05
N ARG A 186 21.93 -1.92 -15.43
CA ARG A 186 22.89 -1.04 -16.12
C ARG A 186 23.87 -1.83 -17.00
N SER A 187 24.42 -2.92 -16.47
CA SER A 187 25.38 -3.76 -17.19
C SER A 187 24.75 -4.51 -18.38
N ASN A 188 23.46 -4.81 -18.31
CA ASN A 188 22.72 -5.56 -19.33
C ASN A 188 21.78 -4.66 -20.17
N LYS A 189 21.88 -3.33 -20.04
CA LYS A 189 21.01 -2.37 -20.73
C LYS A 189 20.97 -2.58 -22.23
N ASP A 190 22.11 -2.74 -22.87
CA ASP A 190 22.20 -2.85 -24.33
C ASP A 190 21.78 -4.25 -24.83
N ARG A 191 21.99 -5.29 -24.01
CA ARG A 191 21.62 -6.67 -24.36
C ARG A 191 20.11 -6.89 -24.38
N PHE A 192 19.39 -6.34 -23.39
CA PHE A 192 17.96 -6.61 -23.18
C PHE A 192 17.08 -5.37 -23.23
N SER A 193 17.60 -4.23 -23.68
CA SER A 193 16.88 -2.93 -23.69
C SER A 193 16.27 -2.57 -22.32
N LEU A 194 16.99 -2.90 -21.23
CA LEU A 194 16.49 -2.69 -19.88
C LEU A 194 16.44 -1.19 -19.53
N TYR A 195 15.39 -0.79 -18.82
CA TYR A 195 15.27 0.57 -18.30
C TYR A 195 16.39 0.83 -17.28
N PRO A 196 17.26 1.83 -17.51
CA PRO A 196 18.35 2.14 -16.60
C PRO A 196 17.81 2.93 -15.41
N ILE A 197 17.81 2.32 -14.23
CA ILE A 197 17.52 3.03 -12.98
C ILE A 197 18.66 4.02 -12.72
N SER A 198 18.31 5.31 -12.55
CA SER A 198 19.28 6.40 -12.47
C SER A 198 19.88 6.53 -11.08
N GLN A 199 19.13 6.21 -10.06
CA GLN A 199 19.54 6.36 -8.67
C GLN A 199 20.58 5.30 -8.27
N GLU A 200 21.54 5.71 -7.46
CA GLU A 200 22.45 4.82 -6.73
C GLU A 200 22.08 4.84 -5.25
N ILE A 201 22.21 3.69 -4.60
CA ILE A 201 21.97 3.64 -3.16
C ILE A 201 23.27 3.97 -2.44
N ASP A 202 23.35 5.16 -1.89
CA ASP A 202 24.46 5.60 -1.03
C ASP A 202 24.04 5.55 0.45
N LEU A 203 23.80 4.33 0.92
CA LEU A 203 23.45 4.11 2.33
C LEU A 203 24.67 3.72 3.19
N LYS A 204 25.80 3.38 2.57
CA LYS A 204 26.98 2.85 3.27
C LYS A 204 27.49 3.80 4.36
N ASP A 205 27.64 5.06 4.03
CA ASP A 205 28.10 6.07 5.00
C ASP A 205 27.07 6.36 6.09
N LYS A 206 25.77 6.28 5.75
CA LYS A 206 24.67 6.51 6.69
C LYS A 206 24.49 5.35 7.66
N ILE A 207 24.77 4.12 7.20
CA ILE A 207 24.78 2.91 8.04
C ILE A 207 25.91 3.01 9.06
N MET A 208 27.10 3.37 8.61
CA MET A 208 28.29 3.48 9.47
C MET A 208 28.14 4.58 10.51
N LYS A 209 27.33 5.62 10.24
CA LYS A 209 27.04 6.71 11.19
C LYS A 209 25.87 6.42 12.13
N HIS A 210 25.28 5.23 12.09
CA HIS A 210 24.08 4.87 12.86
C HIS A 210 22.88 5.81 12.66
N GLU A 211 22.81 6.49 11.53
CA GLU A 211 21.68 7.38 11.18
C GLU A 211 20.43 6.59 10.78
N LEU A 212 20.59 5.30 10.46
CA LEU A 212 19.48 4.40 10.13
C LEU A 212 19.11 3.55 11.35
N SER A 213 17.90 3.73 11.83
CA SER A 213 17.32 2.82 12.80
C SER A 213 16.98 1.51 12.10
N PHE A 214 17.61 0.43 12.53
CA PHE A 214 17.29 -0.92 12.07
C PHE A 214 16.08 -1.40 12.85
N TYR A 215 14.89 -1.26 12.27
CA TYR A 215 13.72 -1.90 12.82
C TYR A 215 13.56 -3.28 12.19
N THR A 216 13.68 -4.29 13.03
CA THR A 216 13.09 -5.59 12.76
C THR A 216 11.58 -5.40 12.75
N ASN A 217 10.95 -5.72 11.66
CA ASN A 217 9.56 -5.38 11.48
C ASN A 217 8.69 -6.60 11.79
N GLU A 218 8.27 -6.73 13.03
CA GLU A 218 7.15 -7.59 13.41
C GLU A 218 5.80 -6.97 13.03
N CYS A 219 5.69 -6.40 11.83
CA CYS A 219 4.45 -5.77 11.42
C CYS A 219 3.39 -6.83 11.10
N ARG A 220 2.61 -7.18 12.11
CA ARG A 220 1.44 -8.08 12.03
C ARG A 220 0.13 -7.34 11.86
N ASP A 221 0.19 -6.03 11.64
CA ASP A 221 -0.98 -5.17 11.57
C ASP A 221 -1.19 -4.66 10.13
N LEU A 222 -2.34 -4.95 9.54
CA LEU A 222 -2.74 -4.45 8.23
C LEU A 222 -2.82 -2.92 8.19
N GLY A 223 -3.13 -2.26 9.29
CA GLY A 223 -3.14 -0.80 9.40
C GLY A 223 -1.75 -0.21 9.23
N VAL A 224 -0.72 -0.84 9.78
CA VAL A 224 0.67 -0.41 9.59
C VAL A 224 1.12 -0.66 8.16
N ILE A 225 0.81 -1.83 7.57
CA ILE A 225 1.11 -2.10 6.16
C ILE A 225 0.42 -1.06 5.28
N ARG A 226 -0.87 -0.79 5.52
CA ARG A 226 -1.63 0.26 4.83
C ARG A 226 -0.92 1.60 4.89
N SER A 227 -0.44 2.03 6.05
CA SER A 227 0.22 3.33 6.21
C SER A 227 1.44 3.49 5.31
N HIS A 228 2.18 2.40 5.04
CA HIS A 228 3.30 2.42 4.08
C HIS A 228 2.84 2.66 2.64
N TYR A 229 1.70 2.08 2.25
CA TYR A 229 1.11 2.32 0.93
C TYR A 229 0.56 3.73 0.80
N ASP A 230 -0.20 4.20 1.80
CA ASP A 230 -0.79 5.55 1.84
C ASP A 230 0.30 6.62 1.78
N TYR A 231 1.39 6.42 2.53
CA TYR A 231 2.54 7.31 2.50
C TYR A 231 3.20 7.37 1.12
N THR A 232 3.40 6.22 0.47
CA THR A 232 3.98 6.13 -0.88
C THR A 232 3.06 6.79 -1.92
N ILE A 233 1.75 6.58 -1.84
CA ILE A 233 0.76 7.23 -2.69
C ILE A 233 0.87 8.75 -2.55
N ASP A 234 0.91 9.25 -1.32
CA ASP A 234 0.98 10.68 -1.05
C ASP A 234 2.26 11.32 -1.61
N MET A 235 3.40 10.65 -1.48
CA MET A 235 4.66 11.11 -2.09
C MET A 235 4.59 11.17 -3.61
N ILE A 236 4.06 10.14 -4.27
CA ILE A 236 3.91 10.09 -5.72
C ILE A 236 2.96 11.23 -6.18
N VAL A 237 1.80 11.36 -5.52
CA VAL A 237 0.81 12.39 -5.85
C VAL A 237 1.39 13.79 -5.69
N LYS A 238 2.07 14.09 -4.59
CA LYS A 238 2.77 15.37 -4.38
C LYS A 238 3.82 15.63 -5.45
N SER A 239 4.58 14.63 -5.86
CA SER A 239 5.61 14.77 -6.89
C SER A 239 5.02 15.03 -8.27
N VAL A 240 3.88 14.46 -8.60
CA VAL A 240 3.13 14.80 -9.83
C VAL A 240 2.60 16.24 -9.76
N ILE A 241 2.05 16.65 -8.62
CA ILE A 241 1.57 18.03 -8.41
C ILE A 241 2.71 19.04 -8.55
N ASN A 242 3.89 18.72 -8.06
CA ASN A 242 5.08 19.59 -8.13
C ASN A 242 5.81 19.50 -9.48
N GLY A 243 5.39 18.62 -10.40
CA GLY A 243 5.99 18.46 -11.72
C GLY A 243 7.30 17.65 -11.75
N HIS A 244 7.64 16.96 -10.66
CA HIS A 244 8.83 16.09 -10.59
C HIS A 244 8.58 14.72 -11.24
N LEU A 245 7.32 14.28 -11.30
CA LEU A 245 6.91 13.07 -11.98
C LEU A 245 5.84 13.36 -13.03
N SER A 246 5.92 12.66 -14.15
CA SER A 246 4.87 12.68 -15.17
C SER A 246 3.90 11.52 -14.96
N ILE A 247 2.62 11.81 -14.90
CA ILE A 247 1.60 10.78 -14.74
C ILE A 247 1.59 9.74 -15.86
N LYS A 248 2.00 10.14 -17.08
CA LYS A 248 2.10 9.23 -18.24
C LYS A 248 3.04 8.05 -17.97
N ASP A 249 4.03 8.27 -17.11
CA ASP A 249 5.13 7.35 -16.86
C ASP A 249 4.87 6.42 -15.68
N ILE A 250 3.80 6.65 -14.88
CA ILE A 250 3.66 5.97 -13.60
C ILE A 250 2.20 5.61 -13.25
N TYR A 251 1.23 5.81 -14.14
CA TYR A 251 -0.18 5.65 -13.75
C TYR A 251 -0.58 4.21 -13.42
N LEU A 252 0.03 3.19 -14.03
CA LEU A 252 -0.26 1.78 -13.72
C LEU A 252 0.11 1.43 -12.28
N PRO A 253 1.36 1.64 -11.81
CA PRO A 253 1.70 1.41 -10.42
C PRO A 253 0.89 2.31 -9.46
N LEU A 254 0.58 3.56 -9.83
CA LEU A 254 -0.25 4.41 -8.99
C LEU A 254 -1.68 3.86 -8.84
N PHE A 255 -2.32 3.42 -9.91
CA PHE A 255 -3.63 2.76 -9.82
C PHE A 255 -3.60 1.51 -8.94
N PHE A 256 -2.54 0.69 -9.08
CA PHE A 256 -2.39 -0.49 -8.22
C PHE A 256 -2.28 -0.07 -6.74
N LEU A 257 -1.42 0.90 -6.42
CA LEU A 257 -1.22 1.36 -5.04
C LEU A 257 -2.53 1.90 -4.43
N LEU A 258 -3.26 2.74 -5.18
CA LEU A 258 -4.57 3.26 -4.77
C LEU A 258 -5.58 2.14 -4.47
N ARG A 259 -5.69 1.19 -5.40
CA ARG A 259 -6.59 0.05 -5.23
C ARG A 259 -6.22 -0.81 -4.03
N HIS A 260 -4.92 -1.08 -3.89
CA HIS A 260 -4.43 -1.92 -2.79
C HIS A 260 -4.55 -1.20 -1.44
N GLY A 261 -4.30 0.11 -1.37
CA GLY A 261 -4.53 0.92 -0.18
C GLY A 261 -5.99 0.85 0.30
N ILE A 262 -6.97 0.93 -0.60
CA ILE A 262 -8.38 0.75 -0.25
C ILE A 262 -8.68 -0.68 0.23
N GLU A 263 -8.12 -1.69 -0.44
CA GLU A 263 -8.28 -3.09 0.00
C GLU A 263 -7.76 -3.29 1.42
N LEU A 264 -6.56 -2.79 1.72
CA LEU A 264 -5.96 -2.85 3.06
C LEU A 264 -6.79 -2.08 4.09
N ALA A 265 -7.29 -0.89 3.73
CA ALA A 265 -8.11 -0.08 4.61
C ALA A 265 -9.42 -0.79 5.00
N LEU A 266 -10.07 -1.45 4.06
CA LEU A 266 -11.27 -2.24 4.33
C LEU A 266 -10.95 -3.46 5.22
N LYS A 267 -9.88 -4.20 4.91
CA LYS A 267 -9.45 -5.36 5.69
C LYS A 267 -9.05 -4.99 7.11
N SER A 268 -8.28 -3.92 7.29
CA SER A 268 -7.89 -3.41 8.61
C SER A 268 -9.11 -3.04 9.46
N ASN A 269 -10.05 -2.27 8.91
CA ASN A 269 -11.28 -1.93 9.64
C ASN A 269 -12.10 -3.15 10.06
N ILE A 270 -12.18 -4.19 9.22
CA ILE A 270 -12.87 -5.43 9.60
C ILE A 270 -12.10 -6.18 10.68
N GLN A 271 -10.76 -6.18 10.62
CA GLN A 271 -9.89 -6.76 11.63
C GLN A 271 -10.06 -6.05 12.98
N ASP A 272 -10.23 -4.72 12.97
CA ASP A 272 -10.46 -3.91 14.18
C ASP A 272 -11.78 -4.21 14.88
N ILE A 273 -12.76 -4.81 14.20
CA ILE A 273 -14.00 -5.32 14.83
C ILE A 273 -13.72 -6.58 15.65
N GLY A 274 -12.62 -7.28 15.38
CA GLY A 274 -12.14 -8.40 16.16
C GLY A 274 -13.01 -9.66 16.06
N ASN A 275 -13.10 -10.42 17.15
CA ASN A 275 -13.79 -11.72 17.21
C ASN A 275 -15.33 -11.62 17.08
N LYS A 276 -15.92 -10.45 17.01
CA LYS A 276 -17.33 -10.26 16.61
C LYS A 276 -17.57 -10.62 15.13
N VAL A 277 -16.51 -10.61 14.32
CA VAL A 277 -16.59 -11.11 12.93
C VAL A 277 -16.49 -12.64 12.95
N PRO A 278 -17.49 -13.36 12.43
CA PRO A 278 -17.47 -14.83 12.43
C PRO A 278 -16.23 -15.40 11.74
N ILE A 279 -15.67 -16.48 12.25
CA ILE A 279 -14.45 -17.14 11.70
C ILE A 279 -14.57 -17.41 10.19
N LYS A 280 -15.74 -17.84 9.73
CA LYS A 280 -15.98 -18.06 8.29
C LYS A 280 -15.85 -16.79 7.44
N GLU A 281 -16.21 -15.64 8.00
CA GLU A 281 -16.03 -14.35 7.33
C GLU A 281 -14.55 -13.91 7.40
N GLN A 282 -13.88 -14.10 8.53
CA GLN A 282 -12.44 -13.82 8.65
C GLN A 282 -11.62 -14.60 7.62
N GLN A 283 -11.93 -15.87 7.40
CA GLN A 283 -11.30 -16.69 6.35
C GLN A 283 -11.55 -16.15 4.94
N LYS A 284 -12.77 -15.66 4.66
CA LYS A 284 -13.09 -15.03 3.37
C LYS A 284 -12.33 -13.73 3.17
N ILE A 285 -12.15 -12.94 4.22
CA ILE A 285 -11.43 -11.66 4.18
C ILE A 285 -9.97 -11.88 3.80
N GLY A 286 -9.30 -12.88 4.37
CA GLY A 286 -7.93 -13.23 4.01
C GLY A 286 -7.77 -13.58 2.53
N GLY A 287 -8.71 -14.33 1.95
CA GLY A 287 -8.63 -14.83 0.57
C GLY A 287 -9.22 -13.91 -0.51
N THR A 288 -10.04 -12.90 -0.15
CA THR A 288 -10.68 -12.04 -1.15
C THR A 288 -9.87 -10.81 -1.48
N HIS A 289 -9.84 -10.45 -2.76
CA HIS A 289 -9.35 -9.18 -3.28
C HIS A 289 -10.51 -8.28 -3.79
N SER A 290 -11.76 -8.70 -3.60
CA SER A 290 -12.92 -7.94 -4.05
C SER A 290 -13.22 -6.79 -3.09
N ILE A 291 -12.97 -5.57 -3.54
CA ILE A 291 -13.33 -4.34 -2.79
C ILE A 291 -14.82 -4.33 -2.46
N GLU A 292 -15.67 -4.78 -3.39
CA GLU A 292 -17.11 -4.84 -3.19
C GLU A 292 -17.50 -5.80 -2.05
N GLN A 293 -16.92 -7.01 -2.03
CA GLN A 293 -17.19 -7.98 -0.95
C GLN A 293 -16.72 -7.46 0.40
N LEU A 294 -15.49 -6.93 0.47
CA LEU A 294 -14.94 -6.35 1.70
C LEU A 294 -15.80 -5.18 2.20
N TYR A 295 -16.25 -4.32 1.29
CA TYR A 295 -17.16 -3.24 1.62
C TYR A 295 -18.48 -3.76 2.21
N HIS A 296 -19.11 -4.74 1.59
CA HIS A 296 -20.36 -5.29 2.11
C HIS A 296 -20.20 -5.93 3.48
N ILE A 297 -19.10 -6.64 3.73
CA ILE A 297 -18.79 -7.18 5.06
C ILE A 297 -18.65 -6.03 6.07
N LEU A 298 -17.80 -5.05 5.81
CA LEU A 298 -17.60 -3.91 6.73
C LEU A 298 -18.92 -3.19 7.01
N MET A 299 -19.72 -2.91 5.98
CA MET A 299 -20.97 -2.16 6.13
C MET A 299 -22.07 -2.94 6.87
N SER A 300 -21.99 -4.28 6.93
CA SER A 300 -22.92 -5.07 7.75
C SER A 300 -22.75 -4.78 9.26
N TYR A 301 -21.59 -4.32 9.68
CA TYR A 301 -21.30 -3.91 11.07
C TYR A 301 -21.49 -2.41 11.27
N ILE A 302 -21.04 -1.59 10.32
CA ILE A 302 -21.07 -0.13 10.47
C ILE A 302 -22.48 0.43 10.39
N ARG A 303 -23.33 -0.01 9.44
CA ARG A 303 -24.68 0.55 9.25
C ARG A 303 -25.55 0.45 10.51
N PRO A 304 -25.68 -0.71 11.18
CA PRO A 304 -26.48 -0.81 12.41
C PRO A 304 -25.97 0.09 13.53
N ALA A 305 -24.66 0.37 13.56
CA ALA A 305 -24.06 1.28 14.53
C ALA A 305 -24.41 2.75 14.19
N VAL A 306 -24.31 3.12 12.92
CA VAL A 306 -24.62 4.49 12.45
C VAL A 306 -26.12 4.80 12.61
N ASP A 307 -26.99 3.84 12.45
CA ASP A 307 -28.44 4.02 12.63
C ASP A 307 -28.82 4.41 14.06
N LYS A 308 -27.96 4.11 15.05
CA LYS A 308 -28.13 4.54 16.45
C LYS A 308 -27.73 6.00 16.67
N ILE A 309 -26.97 6.61 15.75
CA ILE A 309 -26.53 7.99 15.87
C ILE A 309 -27.68 8.95 15.53
N PRO A 310 -27.92 10.01 16.32
CA PRO A 310 -28.95 10.98 16.02
C PRO A 310 -28.86 11.57 14.62
N GLN A 311 -30.00 11.87 14.00
CA GLN A 311 -30.02 12.57 12.71
C GLN A 311 -29.45 13.97 12.86
N GLY A 312 -28.63 14.37 11.87
CA GLY A 312 -27.97 15.71 11.89
C GLY A 312 -26.59 15.69 12.50
N GLU A 313 -26.17 14.63 13.19
CA GLU A 313 -24.80 14.48 13.64
C GLU A 313 -23.83 14.39 12.44
N ILE A 314 -22.71 15.09 12.52
CA ILE A 314 -21.72 15.19 11.43
C ILE A 314 -21.23 13.81 10.99
N PHE A 315 -20.93 12.94 11.95
CA PHE A 315 -20.43 11.59 11.64
C PHE A 315 -21.44 10.74 10.85
N ARG A 316 -22.75 10.90 11.13
CA ARG A 316 -23.80 10.23 10.35
C ARG A 316 -23.82 10.76 8.92
N ILE A 317 -23.74 12.07 8.73
CA ILE A 317 -23.70 12.72 7.41
C ILE A 317 -22.48 12.25 6.63
N GLU A 318 -21.31 12.18 7.27
CA GLU A 318 -20.07 11.71 6.66
C GLU A 318 -20.14 10.23 6.26
N THR A 319 -20.77 9.38 7.10
CA THR A 319 -20.99 7.96 6.78
C THR A 319 -21.92 7.79 5.57
N GLU A 320 -23.00 8.55 5.51
CA GLU A 320 -23.92 8.53 4.36
C GLU A 320 -23.21 8.99 3.07
N SER A 321 -22.32 9.99 3.18
CA SER A 321 -21.48 10.44 2.06
C SER A 321 -20.48 9.36 1.64
N PHE A 322 -19.82 8.70 2.59
CA PHE A 322 -18.92 7.58 2.34
C PHE A 322 -19.61 6.41 1.62
N ILE A 323 -20.81 6.02 2.08
CA ILE A 323 -21.60 4.97 1.44
C ILE A 323 -21.88 5.30 -0.04
N LYS A 324 -22.19 6.56 -0.32
CA LYS A 324 -22.40 7.04 -1.69
C LYS A 324 -21.09 7.02 -2.52
N ASP A 325 -19.99 7.43 -1.93
CA ASP A 325 -18.69 7.48 -2.61
C ASP A 325 -18.13 6.08 -2.89
N VAL A 326 -18.31 5.10 -1.99
CA VAL A 326 -17.88 3.71 -2.24
C VAL A 326 -18.62 3.09 -3.41
N SER A 327 -19.90 3.39 -3.60
CA SER A 327 -20.63 2.95 -4.79
C SER A 327 -19.99 3.47 -6.08
N ARG A 328 -19.40 4.68 -6.05
CA ARG A 328 -18.63 5.25 -7.16
C ARG A 328 -17.24 4.62 -7.28
N LEU A 329 -16.60 4.31 -6.14
CA LEU A 329 -15.29 3.64 -6.12
C LEU A 329 -15.36 2.28 -6.82
N ASN A 330 -16.42 1.50 -6.58
CA ASN A 330 -16.63 0.24 -7.29
C ASN A 330 -16.66 0.43 -8.81
N ASN A 331 -17.32 1.47 -9.31
CA ASN A 331 -17.33 1.75 -10.74
C ASN A 331 -16.01 2.29 -11.28
N CYS A 332 -15.24 3.01 -10.48
CA CYS A 332 -14.01 3.68 -10.92
C CYS A 332 -12.76 2.81 -10.81
N ILE A 333 -12.72 1.83 -9.90
CA ILE A 333 -11.51 1.05 -9.62
C ILE A 333 -11.76 -0.45 -9.58
N HIS A 334 -12.82 -0.92 -8.91
CA HIS A 334 -13.10 -2.35 -8.82
C HIS A 334 -13.43 -2.94 -10.19
N ASN A 335 -14.30 -2.30 -10.95
CA ASN A 335 -14.68 -2.76 -12.29
C ASN A 335 -13.54 -2.70 -13.31
N LEU A 336 -12.54 -1.82 -13.08
CA LEU A 336 -11.33 -1.78 -13.91
C LEU A 336 -10.38 -2.95 -13.59
N ASP A 337 -10.35 -3.41 -12.35
CA ASP A 337 -9.43 -4.45 -11.89
C ASP A 337 -10.06 -5.33 -10.80
N VAL A 338 -11.06 -6.12 -11.18
CA VAL A 338 -11.82 -7.02 -10.26
C VAL A 338 -10.89 -7.97 -9.49
N HIS A 339 -9.85 -8.46 -10.16
CA HIS A 339 -8.94 -9.48 -9.61
C HIS A 339 -7.60 -8.93 -9.10
N SER A 340 -7.43 -7.60 -9.02
CA SER A 340 -6.15 -6.97 -8.63
C SER A 340 -4.96 -7.37 -9.53
N LYS A 341 -5.21 -7.56 -10.84
CA LYS A 341 -4.21 -8.00 -11.81
C LYS A 341 -3.97 -7.00 -12.93
N ALA A 342 -5.00 -6.28 -13.35
CA ALA A 342 -4.98 -5.48 -14.57
C ALA A 342 -3.97 -4.31 -14.51
N PHE A 343 -3.70 -3.77 -13.33
CA PHE A 343 -2.68 -2.72 -13.16
C PHE A 343 -1.26 -3.27 -12.95
N ARG A 344 -1.14 -4.59 -12.72
CA ARG A 344 0.15 -5.25 -12.49
C ARG A 344 0.69 -5.97 -13.71
N PHE A 345 -0.19 -6.51 -14.54
CA PHE A 345 0.17 -7.37 -15.67
C PHE A 345 -0.63 -7.03 -16.91
N PRO A 346 -0.01 -7.07 -18.09
CA PRO A 346 -0.74 -6.94 -19.35
C PRO A 346 -1.70 -8.13 -19.53
N SER A 347 -2.91 -7.87 -20.03
CA SER A 347 -3.91 -8.89 -20.27
C SER A 347 -4.47 -8.77 -21.68
N ILE A 348 -4.29 -9.83 -22.47
CA ILE A 348 -4.85 -9.91 -23.83
C ILE A 348 -6.39 -10.05 -23.77
N LYS A 349 -6.90 -10.79 -22.76
CA LYS A 349 -8.34 -11.09 -22.67
C LYS A 349 -9.19 -9.94 -22.14
N SER A 350 -8.61 -9.06 -21.34
CA SER A 350 -9.31 -7.96 -20.70
C SER A 350 -8.39 -6.73 -20.63
N PRO A 351 -8.16 -6.04 -21.76
CA PRO A 351 -7.34 -4.85 -21.75
C PRO A 351 -7.99 -3.75 -20.90
N LEU A 352 -7.17 -2.97 -20.19
CA LEU A 352 -7.65 -1.83 -19.41
C LEU A 352 -8.35 -0.81 -20.32
N THR A 353 -9.56 -0.44 -19.96
CA THR A 353 -10.29 0.64 -20.64
C THR A 353 -10.26 1.88 -19.74
N LEU A 354 -9.27 2.73 -19.98
CA LEU A 354 -9.09 3.98 -19.26
C LEU A 354 -9.59 5.16 -20.08
N ASN A 355 -10.17 6.15 -19.41
CA ASN A 355 -10.50 7.43 -20.01
C ASN A 355 -9.71 8.56 -19.34
N ARG A 356 -9.80 9.76 -19.90
CA ARG A 356 -9.06 10.93 -19.42
C ARG A 356 -9.21 11.17 -17.91
N ASN A 357 -10.38 10.92 -17.35
CA ASN A 357 -10.70 11.23 -15.97
C ASN A 357 -10.61 10.00 -15.03
N SER A 358 -10.29 8.82 -15.54
CA SER A 358 -10.26 7.59 -14.72
C SER A 358 -9.40 7.76 -13.48
N LEU A 359 -8.18 8.25 -13.63
CA LEU A 359 -7.26 8.45 -12.50
C LEU A 359 -7.71 9.58 -11.58
N ILE A 360 -8.19 10.70 -12.13
CA ILE A 360 -8.69 11.84 -11.33
C ILE A 360 -9.85 11.39 -10.43
N ASN A 361 -10.80 10.66 -10.99
CA ASN A 361 -11.95 10.16 -10.23
C ASN A 361 -11.51 9.15 -9.15
N THR A 362 -10.58 8.26 -9.48
CA THR A 362 -10.03 7.29 -8.53
C THR A 362 -9.31 7.98 -7.37
N LEU A 363 -8.47 8.98 -7.65
CA LEU A 363 -7.77 9.75 -6.61
C LEU A 363 -8.71 10.50 -5.69
N LYS A 364 -9.74 11.16 -6.24
CA LYS A 364 -10.75 11.86 -5.43
C LYS A 364 -11.47 10.90 -4.49
N LEU A 365 -11.87 9.75 -5.01
CA LEU A 365 -12.54 8.73 -4.21
C LEU A 365 -11.61 8.09 -3.20
N TYR A 366 -10.35 7.84 -3.57
CA TYR A 366 -9.35 7.32 -2.64
C TYR A 366 -9.22 8.24 -1.43
N TYR A 367 -8.96 9.52 -1.61
CA TYR A 367 -8.77 10.44 -0.49
C TYR A 367 -10.04 10.67 0.34
N SER A 368 -11.24 10.65 -0.27
CA SER A 368 -12.49 10.77 0.48
C SER A 368 -12.80 9.50 1.29
N THR A 369 -12.55 8.33 0.73
CA THR A 369 -12.80 7.04 1.40
C THR A 369 -11.74 6.73 2.44
N ASP A 370 -10.48 7.05 2.17
CA ASP A 370 -9.36 6.83 3.07
C ASP A 370 -9.51 7.60 4.38
N ALA A 371 -9.90 8.86 4.31
CA ALA A 371 -10.14 9.69 5.50
C ALA A 371 -11.22 9.08 6.41
N PHE A 372 -12.30 8.53 5.83
CA PHE A 372 -13.34 7.83 6.58
C PHE A 372 -12.82 6.52 7.17
N LEU A 373 -12.21 5.66 6.34
CA LEU A 373 -11.72 4.35 6.74
C LEU A 373 -10.60 4.40 7.79
N THR A 374 -9.89 5.51 7.91
CA THR A 374 -8.86 5.68 8.95
C THR A 374 -9.44 5.71 10.36
N ASN A 375 -10.68 6.16 10.53
CA ASN A 375 -11.23 6.41 11.87
C ASN A 375 -12.60 5.77 12.14
N ALA A 376 -13.27 5.23 11.12
CA ALA A 376 -14.69 4.86 11.23
C ALA A 376 -14.99 3.87 12.36
N VAL A 377 -14.26 2.76 12.43
CA VAL A 377 -14.48 1.73 13.47
C VAL A 377 -14.13 2.29 14.84
N ASN A 378 -13.00 2.97 14.96
CA ASN A 378 -12.54 3.55 16.23
C ASN A 378 -13.55 4.59 16.77
N VAL A 379 -14.04 5.49 15.91
CA VAL A 379 -15.05 6.49 16.32
C VAL A 379 -16.33 5.83 16.82
N LEU A 380 -16.84 4.84 16.09
CA LEU A 380 -18.05 4.12 16.50
C LEU A 380 -17.87 3.33 17.80
N MET A 381 -16.72 2.71 17.97
CA MET A 381 -16.36 1.96 19.17
C MET A 381 -16.26 2.89 20.40
N TYR A 382 -15.43 3.94 20.31
CA TYR A 382 -15.24 4.87 21.44
C TYR A 382 -16.49 5.68 21.78
N SER A 383 -17.40 5.87 20.82
CA SER A 383 -18.69 6.51 21.05
C SER A 383 -19.76 5.55 21.60
N GLY A 384 -19.43 4.25 21.74
CA GLY A 384 -20.35 3.24 22.26
C GLY A 384 -21.43 2.78 21.29
N TYR A 385 -21.32 3.13 20.01
CA TYR A 385 -22.28 2.73 18.97
C TYR A 385 -21.95 1.37 18.35
N LEU A 386 -20.66 0.97 18.35
CA LEU A 386 -20.18 -0.30 17.81
C LEU A 386 -19.51 -1.11 18.91
N GLU A 387 -19.97 -2.34 19.12
CA GLU A 387 -19.30 -3.30 19.97
C GLU A 387 -18.20 -4.01 19.19
N VAL A 388 -16.98 -4.04 19.73
CA VAL A 388 -15.86 -4.81 19.20
C VAL A 388 -15.60 -6.05 20.06
N GLY A 389 -14.77 -6.97 19.57
CA GLY A 389 -14.41 -8.17 20.31
C GLY A 389 -13.54 -7.89 21.53
N ASP A 390 -13.61 -8.76 22.54
CA ASP A 390 -12.84 -8.65 23.77
C ASP A 390 -11.33 -8.74 23.52
N ASP A 391 -10.90 -9.43 22.46
CA ASP A 391 -9.52 -9.49 21.98
C ASP A 391 -8.98 -8.09 21.63
N LYS A 392 -9.80 -7.25 21.00
CA LYS A 392 -9.42 -5.88 20.66
C LYS A 392 -9.49 -4.93 21.86
N LEU A 393 -10.43 -5.12 22.77
CA LEU A 393 -10.48 -4.35 24.00
C LEU A 393 -9.24 -4.60 24.87
N ALA A 394 -8.74 -5.84 24.91
CA ALA A 394 -7.53 -6.18 25.66
C ALA A 394 -6.29 -5.44 25.09
N GLU A 395 -6.14 -5.33 23.76
CA GLU A 395 -5.03 -4.61 23.13
C GLU A 395 -5.02 -3.10 23.47
N LEU A 396 -6.16 -2.51 23.83
CA LEU A 396 -6.27 -1.09 24.18
C LEU A 396 -5.88 -0.81 25.65
N TYR A 397 -5.92 -1.81 26.51
CA TYR A 397 -5.69 -1.66 27.96
C TYR A 397 -4.33 -2.21 28.42
N TYR A 398 -3.56 -2.86 27.55
CA TYR A 398 -2.22 -3.41 27.81
C TYR A 398 -1.16 -2.86 26.86
#